data_b844be9405a9f127087ac827a30c9bba
#
_entry.id   b844be9405a9f127087ac827a30c9bba
#
_cell.length_a   1.000
_cell.length_b   1.000
_cell.length_c   1.000
_cell.angle_alpha   90.00
_cell.angle_beta   90.00
_cell.angle_gamma   90.00
#
_symmetry.space_group_name_H-M   'P 1'
#
loop_
_entity.id
_entity.type
_entity.pdbx_description
1 polymer ?
#
loop_
_entity_poly.entity_id
_entity_poly.type
_entity_poly.pdbx_seq_one_letter_code
_entity_poly.pdbx_strand_id
1 'polypeptide(L)'
;VYHFELAVESEVLQQIQEVQATTEELAKIKAHVDAAPDKPLDTPDQFLLDLANLSFFNDRITCIMFQTKFGDAMAEIENRLNNIRSCCDFLTTSNNMKTMFAVTLACGNYMNGGNRQRGQADGFSIDILPKIKDVKSNTNSLNLLAYIVRFCILKYDDVRGTQEAVMPIPEPSDLEKCQHIDFEVQRSECEKVKRQLVKAKQS
;
A
#
# COMPACT_ATOMS: atom_id res chain seq x y z
N VAL A 1 -27.32 12.70 7.69
CA VAL A 1 -26.23 11.70 7.71
C VAL A 1 -26.74 10.53 8.52
N TYR A 2 -27.15 9.46 7.86
CA TYR A 2 -27.60 8.25 8.54
C TYR A 2 -26.34 7.49 8.98
N HIS A 3 -26.04 7.45 10.27
CA HIS A 3 -25.10 6.51 10.86
C HIS A 3 -25.78 5.15 10.87
N PHE A 4 -25.45 4.31 9.90
CA PHE A 4 -25.72 2.89 10.00
C PHE A 4 -24.62 2.28 10.87
N GLU A 5 -24.89 2.03 12.14
CA GLU A 5 -24.14 1.04 12.89
C GLU A 5 -24.52 -0.32 12.30
N LEU A 6 -23.64 -0.83 11.45
CA LEU A 6 -23.79 -2.16 10.89
C LEU A 6 -23.52 -3.18 11.99
N ALA A 7 -24.59 -3.71 12.54
CA ALA A 7 -24.55 -4.85 13.47
C ALA A 7 -24.16 -6.18 12.75
N VAL A 8 -23.99 -6.15 11.41
CA VAL A 8 -23.74 -7.32 10.57
C VAL A 8 -22.40 -7.18 9.87
N GLU A 9 -21.55 -8.17 10.02
CA GLU A 9 -20.24 -8.23 9.39
C GLU A 9 -20.34 -8.31 7.85
N SER A 10 -19.37 -7.71 7.15
CA SER A 10 -19.33 -7.67 5.68
C SER A 10 -19.40 -9.05 5.02
N GLU A 11 -18.83 -10.07 5.68
CA GLU A 11 -18.84 -11.45 5.21
C GLU A 11 -20.26 -12.06 5.26
N VAL A 12 -21.01 -11.79 6.30
CA VAL A 12 -22.40 -12.24 6.43
C VAL A 12 -23.28 -11.59 5.37
N LEU A 13 -23.08 -10.30 5.08
CA LEU A 13 -23.81 -9.61 4.02
C LEU A 13 -23.51 -10.22 2.63
N GLN A 14 -22.28 -10.62 2.39
CA GLN A 14 -21.90 -11.31 1.16
C GLN A 14 -22.57 -12.68 1.06
N GLN A 15 -22.57 -13.46 2.14
CA GLN A 15 -23.27 -14.76 2.20
C GLN A 15 -24.76 -14.62 1.95
N ILE A 16 -25.41 -13.63 2.56
CA ILE A 16 -26.84 -13.34 2.32
C ILE A 16 -27.09 -13.00 0.85
N GLN A 17 -26.19 -12.27 0.21
CA GLN A 17 -26.30 -11.95 -1.23
C GLN A 17 -26.18 -13.18 -2.12
N GLU A 18 -25.37 -14.17 -1.73
CA GLU A 18 -25.16 -15.43 -2.47
C GLU A 18 -26.32 -16.41 -2.32
N VAL A 19 -27.06 -16.35 -1.19
CA VAL A 19 -28.16 -17.29 -0.85
C VAL A 19 -29.52 -16.82 -1.36
N GLN A 20 -29.60 -15.84 -2.24
CA GLN A 20 -30.86 -15.37 -2.80
C GLN A 20 -31.59 -16.47 -3.58
N ALA A 21 -32.91 -16.52 -3.39
CA ALA A 21 -33.75 -17.46 -4.14
C ALA A 21 -33.75 -17.16 -5.64
N THR A 22 -33.70 -18.19 -6.43
CA THR A 22 -33.92 -18.11 -7.88
C THR A 22 -35.37 -17.73 -8.21
N THR A 23 -35.59 -17.25 -9.43
CA THR A 23 -36.96 -16.91 -9.90
C THR A 23 -37.92 -18.09 -9.81
N GLU A 24 -37.40 -19.31 -10.04
CA GLU A 24 -38.20 -20.55 -9.99
C GLU A 24 -38.56 -20.94 -8.56
N GLU A 25 -37.62 -20.79 -7.62
CA GLU A 25 -37.84 -21.03 -6.18
C GLU A 25 -38.86 -20.05 -5.62
N LEU A 26 -38.71 -18.75 -5.91
CA LEU A 26 -39.69 -17.74 -5.49
C LEU A 26 -41.07 -18.00 -6.06
N ALA A 27 -41.19 -18.46 -7.31
CA ALA A 27 -42.48 -18.80 -7.91
C ALA A 27 -43.16 -19.97 -7.17
N LYS A 28 -42.38 -21.00 -6.78
CA LYS A 28 -42.88 -22.14 -5.97
C LYS A 28 -43.31 -21.71 -4.58
N ILE A 29 -42.49 -20.89 -3.90
CA ILE A 29 -42.81 -20.37 -2.56
C ILE A 29 -44.11 -19.55 -2.59
N LYS A 30 -44.27 -18.61 -3.55
CA LYS A 30 -45.46 -17.81 -3.72
C LYS A 30 -46.69 -18.65 -4.03
N ALA A 31 -46.55 -19.62 -4.95
CA ALA A 31 -47.63 -20.53 -5.27
C ALA A 31 -48.11 -21.36 -4.07
N HIS A 32 -47.19 -21.74 -3.17
CA HIS A 32 -47.55 -22.42 -1.91
C HIS A 32 -48.29 -21.51 -0.96
N VAL A 33 -47.83 -20.27 -0.78
CA VAL A 33 -48.50 -19.27 0.06
C VAL A 33 -49.91 -18.99 -0.42
N ASP A 34 -50.10 -18.87 -1.75
CA ASP A 34 -51.41 -18.60 -2.35
C ASP A 34 -52.34 -19.82 -2.23
N ALA A 35 -51.83 -21.04 -2.34
CA ALA A 35 -52.63 -22.26 -2.30
C ALA A 35 -53.00 -22.71 -0.86
N ALA A 36 -52.20 -22.36 0.10
CA ALA A 36 -52.37 -22.81 1.50
C ALA A 36 -51.97 -21.70 2.51
N PRO A 37 -52.74 -20.59 2.57
CA PRO A 37 -52.42 -19.44 3.41
C PRO A 37 -52.37 -19.75 4.93
N ASP A 38 -53.07 -20.79 5.36
CA ASP A 38 -53.08 -21.23 6.76
C ASP A 38 -51.91 -22.08 7.19
N LYS A 39 -51.06 -22.51 6.21
CA LYS A 39 -49.83 -23.29 6.50
C LYS A 39 -48.64 -22.37 6.50
N PRO A 40 -47.93 -22.25 7.63
CA PRO A 40 -46.70 -21.45 7.69
C PRO A 40 -45.64 -22.08 6.77
N LEU A 41 -44.85 -21.22 6.15
CA LEU A 41 -43.64 -21.61 5.46
C LEU A 41 -42.59 -22.15 6.44
N ASP A 42 -41.73 -23.03 5.98
CA ASP A 42 -40.52 -23.37 6.72
C ASP A 42 -39.57 -22.17 6.84
N THR A 43 -38.78 -22.15 7.89
CA THR A 43 -37.90 -20.99 8.22
C THR A 43 -37.01 -20.54 7.04
N PRO A 44 -36.36 -21.46 6.28
CA PRO A 44 -35.56 -21.06 5.11
C PRO A 44 -36.40 -20.40 3.99
N ASP A 45 -37.55 -20.97 3.67
CA ASP A 45 -38.44 -20.44 2.62
C ASP A 45 -39.02 -19.08 2.98
N GLN A 46 -39.38 -18.88 4.27
CA GLN A 46 -39.83 -17.60 4.78
C GLN A 46 -38.70 -16.55 4.67
N PHE A 47 -37.47 -16.90 5.02
CA PHE A 47 -36.32 -16.02 4.91
C PHE A 47 -36.08 -15.59 3.45
N LEU A 48 -36.13 -16.51 2.51
CA LEU A 48 -35.97 -16.23 1.07
C LEU A 48 -37.08 -15.31 0.56
N LEU A 49 -38.32 -15.53 0.99
CA LEU A 49 -39.45 -14.68 0.65
C LEU A 49 -39.30 -13.27 1.22
N ASP A 50 -38.88 -13.15 2.46
CA ASP A 50 -38.64 -11.86 3.12
C ASP A 50 -37.53 -11.07 2.42
N LEU A 51 -36.43 -11.73 2.04
CA LEU A 51 -35.38 -11.11 1.25
C LEU A 51 -35.87 -10.63 -0.12
N ALA A 52 -36.68 -11.43 -0.79
CA ALA A 52 -37.23 -11.09 -2.11
C ALA A 52 -38.21 -9.90 -2.05
N ASN A 53 -38.85 -9.69 -0.90
CA ASN A 53 -39.76 -8.57 -0.67
C ASN A 53 -39.03 -7.26 -0.32
N LEU A 54 -37.74 -7.29 -0.04
CA LEU A 54 -36.94 -6.09 0.20
C LEU A 54 -36.66 -5.37 -1.12
N SER A 55 -37.25 -4.21 -1.30
CA SER A 55 -37.03 -3.38 -2.49
C SER A 55 -35.56 -2.98 -2.60
N PHE A 56 -34.97 -3.13 -3.79
CA PHE A 56 -33.58 -2.76 -4.10
C PHE A 56 -32.56 -3.44 -3.18
N PHE A 57 -32.83 -4.67 -2.75
CA PHE A 57 -31.98 -5.39 -1.81
C PHE A 57 -30.52 -5.46 -2.27
N ASN A 58 -30.28 -5.89 -3.51
CA ASN A 58 -28.91 -6.02 -4.07
C ASN A 58 -28.16 -4.69 -4.13
N ASP A 59 -28.86 -3.62 -4.48
CA ASP A 59 -28.28 -2.29 -4.57
C ASP A 59 -27.90 -1.77 -3.18
N ARG A 60 -28.80 -1.96 -2.20
CA ARG A 60 -28.53 -1.60 -0.80
C ARG A 60 -27.33 -2.36 -0.24
N ILE A 61 -27.27 -3.68 -0.41
CA ILE A 61 -26.11 -4.49 0.04
C ILE A 61 -24.83 -4.03 -0.64
N THR A 62 -24.88 -3.77 -1.94
CA THR A 62 -23.70 -3.27 -2.68
C THR A 62 -23.20 -1.94 -2.13
N CYS A 63 -24.12 -1.01 -1.83
CA CYS A 63 -23.77 0.28 -1.23
C CYS A 63 -23.17 0.13 0.17
N ILE A 64 -23.77 -0.71 1.02
CA ILE A 64 -23.30 -0.97 2.37
C ILE A 64 -21.88 -1.60 2.35
N MET A 65 -21.69 -2.64 1.54
CA MET A 65 -20.39 -3.30 1.38
C MET A 65 -19.34 -2.35 0.83
N PHE A 66 -19.72 -1.49 -0.12
CA PHE A 66 -18.82 -0.46 -0.63
C PHE A 66 -18.42 0.54 0.46
N GLN A 67 -19.40 1.05 1.23
CA GLN A 67 -19.15 1.99 2.32
C GLN A 67 -18.17 1.41 3.36
N THR A 68 -18.36 0.15 3.72
CA THR A 68 -17.50 -0.53 4.72
C THR A 68 -16.06 -0.68 4.21
N LYS A 69 -15.87 -1.04 2.93
CA LYS A 69 -14.54 -1.32 2.35
C LYS A 69 -13.84 -0.10 1.79
N PHE A 70 -14.58 0.99 1.52
CA PHE A 70 -14.04 2.18 0.86
C PHE A 70 -12.92 2.85 1.66
N GLY A 71 -13.14 3.02 2.97
CA GLY A 71 -12.16 3.65 3.86
C GLY A 71 -10.83 2.91 3.86
N ASP A 72 -10.88 1.60 4.02
CA ASP A 72 -9.68 0.75 4.07
C ASP A 72 -8.94 0.73 2.72
N ALA A 73 -9.68 0.61 1.60
CA ALA A 73 -9.09 0.61 0.27
C ALA A 73 -8.39 1.95 -0.04
N MET A 74 -9.00 3.08 0.35
CA MET A 74 -8.38 4.39 0.18
C MET A 74 -7.17 4.58 1.07
N ALA A 75 -7.26 4.18 2.35
CA ALA A 75 -6.15 4.27 3.29
C ALA A 75 -4.95 3.43 2.83
N GLU A 76 -5.18 2.25 2.26
CA GLU A 76 -4.11 1.40 1.73
C GLU A 76 -3.37 2.07 0.57
N ILE A 77 -4.11 2.63 -0.40
CA ILE A 77 -3.53 3.36 -1.54
C ILE A 77 -2.74 4.58 -1.05
N GLU A 78 -3.33 5.39 -0.16
CA GLU A 78 -2.70 6.58 0.40
C GLU A 78 -1.42 6.22 1.17
N ASN A 79 -1.43 5.18 1.98
CA ASN A 79 -0.26 4.73 2.74
C ASN A 79 0.89 4.33 1.82
N ARG A 80 0.60 3.59 0.73
CA ARG A 80 1.60 3.21 -0.26
C ARG A 80 2.24 4.43 -0.94
N LEU A 81 1.41 5.38 -1.38
CA LEU A 81 1.88 6.60 -2.04
C LEU A 81 2.65 7.52 -1.08
N ASN A 82 2.17 7.68 0.15
CA ASN A 82 2.84 8.46 1.18
C ASN A 82 4.21 7.86 1.56
N ASN A 83 4.33 6.54 1.58
CA ASN A 83 5.60 5.88 1.84
C ASN A 83 6.65 6.22 0.76
N ILE A 84 6.28 6.11 -0.53
CA ILE A 84 7.17 6.54 -1.63
C ILE A 84 7.53 8.03 -1.48
N ARG A 85 6.54 8.88 -1.25
CA ARG A 85 6.75 10.32 -1.11
C ARG A 85 7.74 10.61 0.02
N SER A 86 7.54 10.00 1.19
CA SER A 86 8.43 10.17 2.34
C SER A 86 9.86 9.72 2.05
N CYS A 87 10.02 8.58 1.36
CA CYS A 87 11.35 8.11 0.94
C CYS A 87 12.01 9.07 -0.05
N CYS A 88 11.27 9.58 -1.05
CA CYS A 88 11.79 10.55 -2.01
C CYS A 88 12.17 11.86 -1.34
N ASP A 89 11.32 12.38 -0.46
CA ASP A 89 11.57 13.61 0.29
C ASP A 89 12.83 13.45 1.17
N PHE A 90 12.96 12.32 1.86
CA PHE A 90 14.15 12.03 2.65
C PHE A 90 15.42 12.00 1.80
N LEU A 91 15.42 11.29 0.68
CA LEU A 91 16.58 11.16 -0.20
C LEU A 91 17.01 12.50 -0.82
N THR A 92 16.06 13.40 -1.07
CA THR A 92 16.31 14.70 -1.73
C THR A 92 16.63 15.82 -0.75
N THR A 93 16.07 15.78 0.45
CA THR A 93 16.21 16.90 1.42
C THR A 93 17.20 16.62 2.55
N SER A 94 17.44 15.34 2.90
CA SER A 94 18.32 14.97 4.02
C SER A 94 19.74 15.46 3.81
N ASN A 95 20.23 16.24 4.78
CA ASN A 95 21.62 16.70 4.79
C ASN A 95 22.59 15.53 4.98
N ASN A 96 22.22 14.53 5.75
CA ASN A 96 23.01 13.33 5.96
C ASN A 96 23.22 12.55 4.65
N MET A 97 22.17 12.39 3.85
CA MET A 97 22.26 11.78 2.51
C MET A 97 23.16 12.58 1.57
N LYS A 98 23.00 13.92 1.55
CA LYS A 98 23.86 14.81 0.77
C LYS A 98 25.32 14.68 1.19
N THR A 99 25.59 14.61 2.49
CA THR A 99 26.94 14.40 3.02
C THR A 99 27.52 13.05 2.59
N MET A 100 26.75 11.97 2.70
CA MET A 100 27.18 10.63 2.25
C MET A 100 27.49 10.61 0.76
N PHE A 101 26.68 11.23 -0.09
CA PHE A 101 26.94 11.33 -1.51
C PHE A 101 28.17 12.19 -1.82
N ALA A 102 28.35 13.31 -1.13
CA ALA A 102 29.53 14.16 -1.27
C ALA A 102 30.83 13.41 -0.89
N VAL A 103 30.80 12.67 0.22
CA VAL A 103 31.94 11.84 0.65
C VAL A 103 32.22 10.72 -0.38
N THR A 104 31.16 10.08 -0.89
CA THR A 104 31.29 9.05 -1.92
C THR A 104 31.93 9.61 -3.17
N LEU A 105 31.47 10.78 -3.64
CA LEU A 105 32.04 11.47 -4.81
C LEU A 105 33.50 11.85 -4.58
N ALA A 106 33.83 12.41 -3.42
CA ALA A 106 35.19 12.78 -3.07
C ALA A 106 36.13 11.57 -3.05
N CYS A 107 35.70 10.45 -2.47
CA CYS A 107 36.46 9.19 -2.49
C CYS A 107 36.66 8.68 -3.92
N GLY A 108 35.63 8.72 -4.76
CA GLY A 108 35.69 8.34 -6.16
C GLY A 108 36.70 9.20 -6.95
N ASN A 109 36.64 10.52 -6.81
CA ASN A 109 37.55 11.46 -7.44
C ASN A 109 38.97 11.26 -6.96
N TYR A 110 39.20 11.03 -5.68
CA TYR A 110 40.53 10.73 -5.14
C TYR A 110 41.11 9.45 -5.73
N MET A 111 40.34 8.37 -5.73
CA MET A 111 40.83 7.07 -6.27
C MET A 111 41.06 7.10 -7.77
N ASN A 112 40.32 7.92 -8.51
CA ASN A 112 40.48 8.12 -9.94
C ASN A 112 41.43 9.29 -10.27
N GLY A 113 42.15 9.84 -9.30
CA GLY A 113 43.11 10.93 -9.46
C GLY A 113 44.12 10.63 -10.56
N GLY A 114 44.38 11.62 -11.42
CA GLY A 114 45.25 11.47 -12.59
C GLY A 114 44.57 10.90 -13.85
N ASN A 115 43.35 10.39 -13.77
CA ASN A 115 42.55 10.01 -14.91
C ASN A 115 41.81 11.24 -15.46
N ARG A 116 42.12 11.64 -16.71
CA ARG A 116 41.51 12.85 -17.34
C ARG A 116 39.98 12.75 -17.52
N GLN A 117 39.43 11.57 -17.62
CA GLN A 117 38.00 11.36 -17.85
C GLN A 117 37.20 11.11 -16.56
N ARG A 118 37.83 10.62 -15.49
CA ARG A 118 37.14 10.17 -14.27
C ARG A 118 37.60 10.82 -12.99
N GLY A 119 38.71 11.56 -13.02
CA GLY A 119 39.38 12.07 -11.83
C GLY A 119 38.77 13.35 -11.23
N GLN A 120 37.83 13.98 -11.91
CA GLN A 120 37.15 15.19 -11.43
C GLN A 120 35.69 15.19 -11.90
N ALA A 121 34.93 14.22 -11.45
CA ALA A 121 33.52 14.14 -11.75
C ALA A 121 32.72 15.09 -10.83
N ASP A 122 31.70 15.76 -11.38
CA ASP A 122 30.77 16.62 -10.62
C ASP A 122 29.63 15.82 -9.97
N GLY A 123 29.50 14.56 -10.29
CA GLY A 123 28.49 13.65 -9.78
C GLY A 123 28.71 12.21 -10.21
N PHE A 124 27.84 11.32 -9.77
CA PHE A 124 27.84 9.91 -10.13
C PHE A 124 26.43 9.36 -10.27
N SER A 125 26.26 8.29 -11.05
CA SER A 125 24.99 7.57 -11.13
C SER A 125 24.79 6.72 -9.87
N ILE A 126 23.54 6.66 -9.39
CA ILE A 126 23.14 5.83 -8.24
C ILE A 126 23.48 4.35 -8.44
N ASP A 127 23.57 3.88 -9.69
CA ASP A 127 23.98 2.50 -10.06
C ASP A 127 25.35 2.10 -9.55
N ILE A 128 26.19 3.06 -9.10
CA ILE A 128 27.49 2.75 -8.51
C ILE A 128 27.35 2.26 -7.05
N LEU A 129 26.30 2.65 -6.33
CA LEU A 129 26.16 2.35 -4.91
C LEU A 129 26.24 0.86 -4.58
N PRO A 130 25.59 -0.06 -5.32
CA PRO A 130 25.78 -1.49 -5.09
C PRO A 130 27.23 -1.97 -5.29
N LYS A 131 28.00 -1.28 -6.13
CA LYS A 131 29.39 -1.67 -6.49
C LYS A 131 30.44 -1.19 -5.52
N ILE A 132 30.16 -0.12 -4.74
CA ILE A 132 31.16 0.42 -3.78
C ILE A 132 31.48 -0.55 -2.63
N LYS A 133 30.60 -1.51 -2.33
CA LYS A 133 30.87 -2.57 -1.37
C LYS A 133 31.93 -3.57 -1.85
N ASP A 134 32.12 -3.68 -3.16
CA ASP A 134 33.09 -4.62 -3.77
C ASP A 134 34.49 -4.02 -3.86
N VAL A 135 34.62 -2.71 -3.72
CA VAL A 135 35.91 -2.01 -3.67
C VAL A 135 36.54 -2.20 -2.31
N LYS A 136 37.66 -2.89 -2.25
CA LYS A 136 38.37 -3.26 -1.01
C LYS A 136 39.68 -2.52 -0.86
N SER A 137 40.13 -2.33 0.40
CA SER A 137 41.47 -1.86 0.73
C SER A 137 42.52 -2.86 0.28
N ASN A 138 43.79 -2.41 0.15
CA ASN A 138 44.91 -3.28 -0.20
C ASN A 138 45.09 -4.48 0.75
N THR A 139 44.68 -4.35 1.98
CA THR A 139 44.70 -5.41 3.02
C THR A 139 43.45 -6.28 3.03
N ASN A 140 42.46 -6.01 2.19
CA ASN A 140 41.11 -6.62 2.21
C ASN A 140 40.37 -6.52 3.56
N SER A 141 40.84 -5.68 4.46
CA SER A 141 40.25 -5.55 5.82
C SER A 141 39.01 -4.64 5.87
N LEU A 142 38.87 -3.75 4.87
CA LEU A 142 37.79 -2.75 4.82
C LEU A 142 37.34 -2.56 3.37
N ASN A 143 36.06 -2.49 3.14
CA ASN A 143 35.52 -2.07 1.84
C ASN A 143 35.17 -0.57 1.83
N LEU A 144 35.01 0.00 0.64
CA LEU A 144 34.80 1.44 0.47
C LEU A 144 33.48 1.89 1.13
N LEU A 145 32.42 1.10 1.06
CA LEU A 145 31.14 1.44 1.72
C LEU A 145 31.34 1.56 3.24
N ALA A 146 31.97 0.57 3.87
CA ALA A 146 32.24 0.60 5.30
C ALA A 146 33.13 1.79 5.70
N TYR A 147 34.11 2.15 4.84
CA TYR A 147 34.94 3.34 5.05
C TYR A 147 34.11 4.63 5.03
N ILE A 148 33.26 4.81 4.01
CA ILE A 148 32.39 5.99 3.87
C ILE A 148 31.47 6.11 5.06
N VAL A 149 30.77 5.03 5.41
CA VAL A 149 29.85 5.03 6.58
C VAL A 149 30.58 5.39 7.87
N ARG A 150 31.73 4.74 8.13
CA ARG A 150 32.54 5.04 9.30
C ARG A 150 33.02 6.48 9.32
N PHE A 151 33.46 7.03 8.18
CA PHE A 151 33.89 8.41 8.06
C PHE A 151 32.72 9.37 8.34
N CYS A 152 31.54 9.14 7.79
CA CYS A 152 30.35 9.97 8.03
C CYS A 152 29.96 9.96 9.51
N ILE A 153 29.88 8.80 10.14
CA ILE A 153 29.55 8.67 11.57
C ILE A 153 30.57 9.40 12.43
N LEU A 154 31.85 9.25 12.15
CA LEU A 154 32.89 9.86 12.99
C LEU A 154 33.02 11.38 12.83
N LYS A 155 32.70 11.89 11.65
CA LYS A 155 32.94 13.29 11.29
C LYS A 155 31.72 14.18 11.37
N TYR A 156 30.54 13.65 11.09
CA TYR A 156 29.30 14.43 10.89
C TYR A 156 28.13 14.00 11.76
N ASP A 157 28.26 12.94 12.56
CA ASP A 157 27.24 12.50 13.49
C ASP A 157 27.56 12.94 14.91
N ASP A 158 27.07 14.13 15.26
CA ASP A 158 27.31 14.72 16.59
C ASP A 158 26.52 14.01 17.71
N VAL A 159 25.45 13.29 17.34
CA VAL A 159 24.56 12.55 18.27
C VAL A 159 24.83 11.06 18.30
N ARG A 160 25.91 10.60 17.67
CA ARG A 160 26.29 9.18 17.63
C ARG A 160 26.39 8.56 19.04
N GLY A 161 25.81 7.38 19.16
CA GLY A 161 25.82 6.64 20.42
C GLY A 161 24.85 7.18 21.48
N THR A 162 24.01 8.16 21.13
CA THR A 162 22.92 8.66 21.96
C THR A 162 21.60 8.07 21.50
N GLN A 163 20.54 8.23 22.32
CA GLN A 163 19.17 7.85 21.93
C GLN A 163 18.58 8.74 20.82
N GLU A 164 19.22 9.88 20.54
CA GLU A 164 18.82 10.84 19.50
C GLU A 164 19.46 10.51 18.14
N ALA A 165 20.32 9.49 18.06
CA ALA A 165 20.96 9.08 16.83
C ALA A 165 19.92 8.57 15.83
N VAL A 166 19.81 9.26 14.69
CA VAL A 166 18.88 8.91 13.60
C VAL A 166 19.69 8.32 12.45
N MET A 167 19.15 7.27 11.83
CA MET A 167 19.76 6.68 10.64
C MET A 167 19.91 7.74 9.54
N PRO A 168 21.07 7.84 8.89
CA PRO A 168 21.30 8.81 7.82
C PRO A 168 20.62 8.40 6.48
N ILE A 169 19.97 7.28 6.45
CA ILE A 169 19.23 6.71 5.31
C ILE A 169 17.81 6.36 5.76
N PRO A 170 16.84 6.26 4.84
CA PRO A 170 15.49 5.76 5.17
C PRO A 170 15.58 4.35 5.76
N GLU A 171 14.60 4.00 6.59
CA GLU A 171 14.49 2.65 7.13
C GLU A 171 14.45 1.60 6.00
N PRO A 172 15.26 0.54 6.06
CA PRO A 172 15.29 -0.48 5.01
C PRO A 172 13.92 -1.06 4.69
N SER A 173 13.07 -1.27 5.72
CA SER A 173 11.70 -1.76 5.56
C SER A 173 10.82 -0.85 4.71
N ASP A 174 11.04 0.46 4.77
CA ASP A 174 10.26 1.42 3.98
C ASP A 174 10.74 1.47 2.53
N LEU A 175 12.05 1.33 2.30
CA LEU A 175 12.61 1.18 0.96
C LEU A 175 12.15 -0.11 0.29
N GLU A 176 12.09 -1.23 1.03
CA GLU A 176 11.57 -2.50 0.52
C GLU A 176 10.10 -2.40 0.10
N LYS A 177 9.26 -1.74 0.92
CA LYS A 177 7.87 -1.47 0.56
C LYS A 177 7.76 -0.64 -0.72
N CYS A 178 8.63 0.36 -0.90
CA CYS A 178 8.67 1.20 -2.10
C CYS A 178 9.05 0.42 -3.35
N GLN A 179 9.96 -0.56 -3.25
CA GLN A 179 10.43 -1.36 -4.37
C GLN A 179 9.30 -2.12 -5.09
N HIS A 180 8.27 -2.51 -4.35
CA HIS A 180 7.18 -3.34 -4.86
C HIS A 180 5.97 -2.53 -5.35
N ILE A 181 6.06 -1.19 -5.34
CA ILE A 181 4.94 -0.35 -5.76
C ILE A 181 4.99 -0.11 -7.27
N ASP A 182 3.98 -0.61 -7.96
CA ASP A 182 3.73 -0.33 -9.37
C ASP A 182 2.64 0.76 -9.49
N PHE A 183 2.97 1.89 -10.11
CA PHE A 183 2.05 3.02 -10.27
C PHE A 183 0.86 2.70 -11.16
N GLU A 184 1.01 1.83 -12.17
CA GLU A 184 -0.11 1.44 -13.02
C GLU A 184 -1.09 0.56 -12.27
N VAL A 185 -0.60 -0.31 -11.39
CA VAL A 185 -1.44 -1.10 -10.47
C VAL A 185 -2.20 -0.17 -9.53
N GLN A 186 -1.53 0.81 -8.90
CA GLN A 186 -2.17 1.76 -8.00
C GLN A 186 -3.24 2.59 -8.72
N ARG A 187 -2.95 3.04 -9.94
CA ARG A 187 -3.90 3.75 -10.79
C ARG A 187 -5.14 2.89 -11.10
N SER A 188 -4.92 1.63 -11.47
CA SER A 188 -6.00 0.69 -11.74
C SER A 188 -6.88 0.44 -10.51
N GLU A 189 -6.28 0.33 -9.32
CA GLU A 189 -7.02 0.23 -8.05
C GLU A 189 -7.86 1.47 -7.77
N CYS A 190 -7.31 2.67 -7.93
CA CYS A 190 -8.07 3.92 -7.82
C CYS A 190 -9.26 3.98 -8.80
N GLU A 191 -9.04 3.57 -10.05
CA GLU A 191 -10.11 3.56 -11.06
C GLU A 191 -11.19 2.51 -10.74
N LYS A 192 -10.82 1.39 -10.14
CA LYS A 192 -11.76 0.36 -9.66
C LYS A 192 -12.64 0.94 -8.55
N VAL A 193 -12.04 1.57 -7.54
CA VAL A 193 -12.77 2.21 -6.44
C VAL A 193 -13.70 3.31 -6.98
N LYS A 194 -13.22 4.13 -7.93
CA LYS A 194 -14.03 5.16 -8.57
C LYS A 194 -15.25 4.56 -9.31
N ARG A 195 -15.07 3.47 -10.05
CA ARG A 195 -16.19 2.78 -10.73
C ARG A 195 -17.21 2.23 -9.75
N GLN A 196 -16.75 1.67 -8.63
CA GLN A 196 -17.63 1.20 -7.56
C GLN A 196 -18.43 2.34 -6.92
N LEU A 197 -17.78 3.49 -6.68
CA LEU A 197 -18.45 4.69 -6.17
C LEU A 197 -19.53 5.20 -7.13
N VAL A 198 -19.23 5.24 -8.43
CA VAL A 198 -20.23 5.66 -9.44
C VAL A 198 -21.41 4.70 -9.45
N LYS A 199 -21.16 3.40 -9.41
CA LYS A 199 -22.23 2.38 -9.34
C LYS A 199 -23.08 2.54 -8.09
N ALA A 200 -22.46 2.72 -6.93
CA ALA A 200 -23.18 2.93 -5.66
C ALA A 200 -24.01 4.23 -5.62
N LYS A 201 -23.64 5.25 -6.40
CA LYS A 201 -24.43 6.50 -6.52
C LYS A 201 -25.63 6.39 -7.47
N GLN A 202 -25.63 5.43 -8.36
CA GLN A 202 -26.70 5.20 -9.33
C GLN A 202 -27.76 4.19 -8.83
N SER A 203 -27.43 3.44 -7.79
CA SER A 203 -28.31 2.52 -7.06
C SER A 203 -29.13 3.25 -6.01
#